data_ac248de4d531ddb26ae84f2720fea28a
#
_entry.id   ac248de4d531ddb26ae84f2720fea28a
#
_cell.length_a   1.000
_cell.length_b   1.000
_cell.length_c   1.000
_cell.angle_alpha   90.00
_cell.angle_beta   90.00
_cell.angle_gamma   90.00
#
_symmetry.space_group_name_H-M   'P 1'
#
loop_
_entity.id
_entity.type
_entity.pdbx_description
1 polymer ?
#
loop_
_entity_poly.entity_id
_entity_poly.type
_entity_poly.pdbx_seq_one_letter_code
_entity_poly.pdbx_strand_id
1 'polypeptide(L)'
;EKYLDGKREPYCYQSYPMQFGYSDRYYDDNDWLAIDLCDYYALTKDPAVLERAKELHRYIYSGWDEVLGGGIYWCEQKKLSKNTCSNAPATVLCMKLYNLTSDPDYLDLAKKTYRWTKENLCDPSDGVYWDNINLEGNIAKQKYTYNSGQMIQAGVLLFQATGDST
;
A
#
# COMPACT_ATOMS: atom_id res chain seq x y z
N GLU A 1 16.60 8.49 -7.26
CA GLU A 1 16.59 9.92 -7.59
C GLU A 1 16.02 10.22 -9.00
N LYS A 2 16.38 9.46 -10.08
CA LYS A 2 15.94 9.76 -11.46
C LYS A 2 14.43 9.69 -11.67
N TYR A 3 13.73 8.86 -10.90
CA TYR A 3 12.29 8.65 -10.96
C TYR A 3 11.50 9.45 -9.92
N LEU A 4 12.21 10.15 -9.01
CA LEU A 4 11.57 10.94 -7.96
C LEU A 4 10.90 12.17 -8.57
N ASP A 5 9.59 12.25 -8.42
CA ASP A 5 8.81 13.45 -8.71
C ASP A 5 8.76 14.34 -7.46
N GLY A 6 9.73 15.21 -7.34
CA GLY A 6 9.81 16.21 -6.27
C GLY A 6 9.11 17.52 -6.61
N LYS A 7 8.19 17.55 -7.60
CA LYS A 7 7.47 18.75 -8.02
C LYS A 7 5.98 18.67 -7.79
N ARG A 8 5.40 17.47 -7.83
CA ARG A 8 3.98 17.22 -7.54
C ARG A 8 3.86 16.62 -6.14
N GLU A 9 3.21 17.34 -5.24
CA GLU A 9 2.94 16.81 -3.89
C GLU A 9 1.69 15.91 -3.86
N PRO A 10 1.66 14.90 -3.00
CA PRO A 10 2.76 14.38 -2.20
C PRO A 10 3.87 13.80 -3.07
N TYR A 11 5.14 13.96 -2.65
CA TYR A 11 6.30 13.47 -3.41
C TYR A 11 6.35 11.95 -3.47
N CYS A 12 6.65 11.42 -4.65
CA CYS A 12 6.76 9.97 -4.87
C CYS A 12 7.59 9.66 -6.13
N TYR A 13 7.76 8.37 -6.40
CA TYR A 13 8.42 7.93 -7.63
C TYR A 13 7.37 7.68 -8.72
N GLN A 14 7.65 8.20 -9.92
CA GLN A 14 6.83 7.98 -11.11
C GLN A 14 7.39 6.83 -11.97
N SER A 15 6.58 6.33 -12.92
CA SER A 15 6.91 5.14 -13.72
C SER A 15 8.07 5.30 -14.70
N TYR A 16 8.40 6.54 -15.10
CA TYR A 16 9.55 6.85 -15.98
C TYR A 16 10.44 7.93 -15.38
N PRO A 17 11.75 8.00 -15.77
CA PRO A 17 12.65 9.04 -15.29
C PRO A 17 12.13 10.45 -15.60
N MET A 18 12.29 11.37 -14.64
CA MET A 18 11.84 12.77 -14.74
C MET A 18 12.41 13.54 -15.93
N GLN A 19 13.55 13.12 -16.47
CA GLN A 19 14.13 13.73 -17.67
C GLN A 19 13.24 13.60 -18.91
N PHE A 20 12.31 12.64 -18.92
CA PHE A 20 11.32 12.45 -20.00
C PHE A 20 9.98 13.13 -19.74
N GLY A 21 9.90 13.95 -18.68
CA GLY A 21 8.70 14.64 -18.27
C GLY A 21 7.88 13.89 -17.21
N TYR A 22 6.65 14.35 -17.02
CA TYR A 22 5.73 13.71 -16.08
C TYR A 22 5.14 12.44 -16.66
N SER A 23 5.06 11.40 -15.84
CA SER A 23 4.40 10.15 -16.15
C SER A 23 3.41 9.75 -15.07
N ASP A 24 2.68 8.64 -15.30
CA ASP A 24 1.76 8.09 -14.31
C ASP A 24 2.50 7.70 -13.02
N ARG A 25 1.85 7.92 -11.89
CA ARG A 25 2.33 7.54 -10.57
C ARG A 25 1.42 6.44 -10.04
N TYR A 26 2.03 5.29 -9.74
CA TYR A 26 1.32 4.12 -9.25
C TYR A 26 1.54 3.97 -7.74
N TYR A 27 0.48 3.67 -7.01
CA TYR A 27 0.54 3.55 -5.56
C TYR A 27 1.32 2.29 -5.16
N ASP A 28 1.10 1.17 -5.83
CA ASP A 28 1.80 -0.10 -5.59
C ASP A 28 3.31 -0.02 -5.85
N ASP A 29 3.77 0.66 -6.90
CA ASP A 29 5.19 0.88 -7.15
C ASP A 29 5.87 1.57 -5.96
N ASN A 30 5.18 2.53 -5.34
CA ASN A 30 5.69 3.27 -4.19
C ASN A 30 5.57 2.50 -2.88
N ASP A 31 4.60 1.58 -2.75
CA ASP A 31 4.49 0.67 -1.62
C ASP A 31 5.75 -0.19 -1.47
N TRP A 32 6.17 -0.83 -2.57
CA TRP A 32 7.35 -1.69 -2.56
C TRP A 32 8.62 -0.93 -2.18
N LEU A 33 8.81 0.26 -2.73
CA LEU A 33 9.96 1.12 -2.37
C LEU A 33 9.92 1.53 -0.89
N ALA A 34 8.74 1.88 -0.36
CA ALA A 34 8.62 2.27 1.03
C ALA A 34 8.84 1.09 2.00
N ILE A 35 8.39 -0.12 1.63
CA ILE A 35 8.67 -1.35 2.39
C ILE A 35 10.17 -1.61 2.45
N ASP A 36 10.86 -1.55 1.32
CA ASP A 36 12.32 -1.72 1.25
C ASP A 36 13.06 -0.66 2.06
N LEU A 37 12.60 0.61 2.03
CA LEU A 37 13.17 1.67 2.86
C LEU A 37 12.99 1.41 4.35
N CYS A 38 11.86 0.85 4.78
CA CYS A 38 11.67 0.43 6.18
C CYS A 38 12.68 -0.64 6.59
N ASP A 39 12.91 -1.65 5.73
CA ASP A 39 13.90 -2.71 6.00
C ASP A 39 15.32 -2.16 5.99
N TYR A 40 15.64 -1.27 5.06
CA TYR A 40 16.94 -0.61 5.02
C TYR A 40 17.18 0.28 6.25
N TYR A 41 16.16 1.03 6.70
CA TYR A 41 16.25 1.78 7.95
C TYR A 41 16.45 0.86 9.17
N ALA A 42 15.80 -0.29 9.21
CA ALA A 42 15.98 -1.23 10.32
C ALA A 42 17.44 -1.67 10.49
N LEU A 43 18.20 -1.73 9.38
CA LEU A 43 19.64 -2.09 9.36
C LEU A 43 20.55 -0.89 9.63
N THR A 44 20.29 0.25 8.99
CA THR A 44 21.22 1.39 8.97
C THR A 44 20.96 2.42 10.06
N LYS A 45 19.70 2.52 10.53
CA LYS A 45 19.22 3.56 11.45
C LYS A 45 19.41 5.00 10.90
N ASP A 46 19.55 5.16 9.59
CA ASP A 46 19.64 6.47 8.94
C ASP A 46 18.25 7.15 8.95
N PRO A 47 18.09 8.27 9.68
CA PRO A 47 16.80 8.93 9.81
C PRO A 47 16.26 9.47 8.47
N ALA A 48 17.12 9.78 7.49
CA ALA A 48 16.68 10.24 6.18
C ALA A 48 15.95 9.15 5.41
N VAL A 49 16.34 7.88 5.62
CA VAL A 49 15.66 6.72 5.02
C VAL A 49 14.24 6.55 5.58
N LEU A 50 14.08 6.67 6.91
CA LEU A 50 12.78 6.59 7.55
C LEU A 50 11.85 7.73 7.10
N GLU A 51 12.36 8.94 7.02
CA GLU A 51 11.56 10.09 6.54
C GLU A 51 11.12 9.89 5.09
N ARG A 52 11.96 9.32 4.23
CA ARG A 52 11.56 8.98 2.86
C ARG A 52 10.45 7.91 2.85
N ALA A 53 10.52 6.88 3.68
CA ALA A 53 9.45 5.89 3.80
C ALA A 53 8.12 6.53 4.24
N LYS A 54 8.16 7.47 5.20
CA LYS A 54 6.99 8.22 5.65
C LYS A 54 6.43 9.16 4.56
N GLU A 55 7.29 9.77 3.74
CA GLU A 55 6.83 10.57 2.59
C GLU A 55 6.07 9.71 1.59
N LEU A 56 6.60 8.53 1.24
CA LEU A 56 5.92 7.60 0.35
C LEU A 56 4.61 7.09 0.95
N HIS A 57 4.58 6.81 2.26
CA HIS A 57 3.34 6.46 2.96
C HIS A 57 2.28 7.58 2.80
N ARG A 58 2.64 8.85 2.97
CA ARG A 58 1.70 9.98 2.75
C ARG A 58 1.17 10.00 1.32
N TYR A 59 2.04 9.75 0.33
CA TYR A 59 1.62 9.62 -1.07
C TYR A 59 0.64 8.46 -1.25
N ILE A 60 0.97 7.27 -0.77
CA ILE A 60 0.15 6.06 -0.93
C ILE A 60 -1.26 6.29 -0.34
N TYR A 61 -1.36 6.83 0.87
CA TYR A 61 -2.64 7.10 1.51
C TYR A 61 -3.38 8.31 0.95
N SER A 62 -2.75 9.16 0.11
CA SER A 62 -3.48 10.13 -0.70
C SER A 62 -4.38 9.48 -1.76
N GLY A 63 -4.14 8.20 -2.06
CA GLY A 63 -4.97 7.36 -2.92
C GLY A 63 -6.18 6.73 -2.23
N TRP A 64 -6.35 6.92 -0.92
CA TRP A 64 -7.53 6.47 -0.18
C TRP A 64 -8.67 7.46 -0.33
N ASP A 65 -9.89 6.98 -0.58
CA ASP A 65 -11.12 7.74 -0.40
C ASP A 65 -12.27 6.81 0.01
N GLU A 66 -13.47 7.37 0.23
CA GLU A 66 -14.62 6.60 0.70
C GLU A 66 -15.48 5.98 -0.43
N VAL A 67 -15.07 6.10 -1.68
CA VAL A 67 -15.69 5.36 -2.80
C VAL A 67 -15.51 3.87 -2.55
N LEU A 68 -16.53 3.07 -2.69
CA LEU A 68 -16.59 1.65 -2.31
C LEU A 68 -16.32 1.40 -0.81
N GLY A 69 -16.57 2.38 0.04
CA GLY A 69 -16.36 2.28 1.48
C GLY A 69 -14.89 2.31 1.90
N GLY A 70 -13.98 2.75 1.04
CA GLY A 70 -12.55 2.82 1.32
C GLY A 70 -11.67 2.29 0.20
N GLY A 71 -10.39 1.99 0.53
CA GLY A 71 -9.41 1.41 -0.37
C GLY A 71 -8.60 2.41 -1.17
N ILE A 72 -7.37 1.99 -1.50
CA ILE A 72 -6.40 2.76 -2.28
C ILE A 72 -6.53 2.40 -3.76
N TYR A 73 -6.52 3.42 -4.62
CA TYR A 73 -6.50 3.25 -6.07
C TYR A 73 -5.18 2.61 -6.55
N TRP A 74 -5.17 2.16 -7.80
CA TRP A 74 -3.95 1.66 -8.43
C TRP A 74 -3.07 2.79 -8.99
N CYS A 75 -3.69 3.71 -9.75
CA CYS A 75 -3.00 4.81 -10.44
C CYS A 75 -3.62 6.14 -10.03
N GLU A 76 -2.78 7.12 -9.66
CA GLU A 76 -3.24 8.43 -9.24
C GLU A 76 -3.96 9.19 -10.36
N GLN A 77 -3.42 9.15 -11.58
CA GLN A 77 -3.98 9.88 -12.73
C GLN A 77 -5.19 9.17 -13.35
N LYS A 78 -5.39 7.88 -13.02
CA LYS A 78 -6.44 7.03 -13.59
C LYS A 78 -7.12 6.27 -12.47
N LYS A 79 -8.00 6.96 -11.74
CA LYS A 79 -8.75 6.38 -10.62
C LYS A 79 -9.88 5.49 -11.12
N LEU A 80 -9.53 4.34 -11.75
CA LEU A 80 -10.48 3.42 -12.38
C LEU A 80 -10.83 2.22 -11.51
N SER A 81 -9.90 1.81 -10.64
CA SER A 81 -10.06 0.63 -9.79
C SER A 81 -9.24 0.75 -8.51
N LYS A 82 -9.65 -0.01 -7.50
CA LYS A 82 -8.92 -0.23 -6.26
C LYS A 82 -8.41 -1.67 -6.26
N ASN A 83 -7.08 -1.81 -6.18
CA ASN A 83 -6.42 -3.08 -6.45
C ASN A 83 -5.84 -3.70 -5.18
N THR A 84 -5.82 -5.03 -5.12
CA THR A 84 -5.16 -5.75 -4.02
C THR A 84 -3.68 -5.41 -3.94
N CYS A 85 -3.00 -5.25 -5.11
CA CYS A 85 -1.58 -4.91 -5.17
C CYS A 85 -1.23 -3.53 -4.58
N SER A 86 -2.19 -2.62 -4.42
CA SER A 86 -1.98 -1.33 -3.74
C SER A 86 -2.39 -1.37 -2.26
N ASN A 87 -3.39 -2.18 -1.90
CA ASN A 87 -3.94 -2.19 -0.54
C ASN A 87 -3.23 -3.18 0.39
N ALA A 88 -2.86 -4.34 -0.11
CA ALA A 88 -2.16 -5.34 0.69
C ALA A 88 -0.76 -4.88 1.12
N PRO A 89 0.14 -4.41 0.21
CA PRO A 89 1.44 -3.89 0.62
C PRO A 89 1.34 -2.58 1.42
N ALA A 90 0.34 -1.71 1.18
CA ALA A 90 0.11 -0.54 2.05
C ALA A 90 -0.18 -0.94 3.50
N THR A 91 -0.89 -2.05 3.71
CA THR A 91 -1.09 -2.61 5.06
C THR A 91 0.24 -3.07 5.67
N VAL A 92 1.06 -3.79 4.89
CA VAL A 92 2.41 -4.23 5.35
C VAL A 92 3.28 -3.03 5.68
N LEU A 93 3.29 -2.00 4.84
CA LEU A 93 4.03 -0.75 5.08
C LEU A 93 3.62 -0.09 6.40
N CYS A 94 2.31 0.06 6.65
CA CYS A 94 1.81 0.60 7.91
C CYS A 94 2.30 -0.21 9.10
N MET A 95 2.25 -1.53 9.05
CA MET A 95 2.73 -2.38 10.14
C MET A 95 4.25 -2.26 10.35
N LYS A 96 5.03 -2.12 9.28
CA LYS A 96 6.47 -1.86 9.41
C LYS A 96 6.74 -0.49 10.05
N LEU A 97 6.04 0.56 9.62
CA LEU A 97 6.16 1.89 10.21
C LEU A 97 5.72 1.88 11.69
N TYR A 98 4.63 1.20 12.04
CA TYR A 98 4.21 1.01 13.42
C TYR A 98 5.32 0.35 14.26
N ASN A 99 5.90 -0.75 13.78
CA ASN A 99 6.98 -1.45 14.48
C ASN A 99 8.25 -0.59 14.66
N LEU A 100 8.52 0.32 13.73
CA LEU A 100 9.70 1.20 13.77
C LEU A 100 9.50 2.45 14.61
N THR A 101 8.26 2.96 14.72
CA THR A 101 7.96 4.26 15.32
C THR A 101 7.11 4.18 16.58
N SER A 102 6.37 3.08 16.77
CA SER A 102 5.34 2.91 17.80
C SER A 102 4.19 3.92 17.71
N ASP A 103 4.00 4.55 16.55
CA ASP A 103 2.91 5.49 16.29
C ASP A 103 1.61 4.71 16.01
N PRO A 104 0.59 4.85 16.87
CA PRO A 104 -0.65 4.07 16.76
C PRO A 104 -1.46 4.37 15.50
N ASP A 105 -1.30 5.52 14.87
CA ASP A 105 -2.02 5.89 13.65
C ASP A 105 -1.72 4.90 12.51
N TYR A 106 -0.48 4.39 12.43
CA TYR A 106 -0.12 3.36 11.44
C TYR A 106 -0.84 2.03 11.71
N LEU A 107 -1.00 1.64 12.97
CA LEU A 107 -1.73 0.41 13.32
C LEU A 107 -3.22 0.52 12.96
N ASP A 108 -3.84 1.66 13.20
CA ASP A 108 -5.24 1.91 12.87
C ASP A 108 -5.47 1.93 11.35
N LEU A 109 -4.56 2.57 10.60
CA LEU A 109 -4.59 2.53 9.13
C LEU A 109 -4.39 1.11 8.60
N ALA A 110 -3.46 0.33 9.17
CA ALA A 110 -3.24 -1.06 8.80
C ALA A 110 -4.52 -1.90 8.98
N LYS A 111 -5.17 -1.81 10.14
CA LYS A 111 -6.43 -2.50 10.42
C LYS A 111 -7.54 -2.11 9.44
N LYS A 112 -7.67 -0.80 9.18
CA LYS A 112 -8.67 -0.27 8.25
C LYS A 112 -8.47 -0.80 6.84
N THR A 113 -7.23 -0.76 6.33
CA THR A 113 -6.88 -1.17 4.97
C THR A 113 -6.97 -2.69 4.82
N TYR A 114 -6.47 -3.46 5.80
CA TYR A 114 -6.58 -4.91 5.81
C TYR A 114 -8.04 -5.37 5.74
N ARG A 115 -8.89 -4.80 6.60
CA ARG A 115 -10.32 -5.14 6.65
C ARG A 115 -11.00 -4.83 5.32
N TRP A 116 -10.79 -3.62 4.78
CA TRP A 116 -11.38 -3.25 3.50
C TRP A 116 -10.97 -4.22 2.38
N THR A 117 -9.68 -4.58 2.31
CA THR A 117 -9.16 -5.51 1.29
C THR A 117 -9.78 -6.90 1.44
N LYS A 118 -9.86 -7.40 2.68
CA LYS A 118 -10.48 -8.70 3.00
C LYS A 118 -11.95 -8.75 2.63
N GLU A 119 -12.72 -7.73 2.98
CA GLU A 119 -14.16 -7.66 2.73
C GLU A 119 -14.52 -7.52 1.26
N ASN A 120 -13.71 -6.80 0.47
CA ASN A 120 -14.01 -6.49 -0.93
C ASN A 120 -13.30 -7.39 -1.96
N LEU A 121 -12.15 -7.95 -1.62
CA LEU A 121 -11.28 -8.62 -2.60
C LEU A 121 -10.87 -10.05 -2.22
N CYS A 122 -11.28 -10.58 -1.07
CA CYS A 122 -11.06 -11.99 -0.73
C CYS A 122 -12.14 -12.87 -1.39
N ASP A 123 -11.73 -13.91 -2.12
CA ASP A 123 -12.65 -14.91 -2.63
C ASP A 123 -13.10 -15.82 -1.48
N PRO A 124 -14.39 -15.82 -1.12
CA PRO A 124 -14.88 -16.64 -0.01
C PRO A 124 -14.84 -18.15 -0.28
N SER A 125 -14.61 -18.56 -1.53
CA SER A 125 -14.58 -19.98 -1.91
C SER A 125 -13.25 -20.65 -1.57
N ASP A 126 -12.14 -19.90 -1.55
CA ASP A 126 -10.79 -20.45 -1.32
C ASP A 126 -9.86 -19.56 -0.47
N GLY A 127 -10.33 -18.36 -0.07
CA GLY A 127 -9.55 -17.41 0.74
C GLY A 127 -8.41 -16.71 0.00
N VAL A 128 -8.31 -16.86 -1.33
CA VAL A 128 -7.31 -16.20 -2.16
C VAL A 128 -7.84 -14.87 -2.68
N TYR A 129 -6.97 -13.88 -2.87
CA TYR A 129 -7.39 -12.52 -3.21
C TYR A 129 -7.48 -12.30 -4.72
N TRP A 130 -8.61 -11.70 -5.15
CA TRP A 130 -8.85 -11.19 -6.50
C TRP A 130 -7.96 -9.97 -6.81
N ASP A 131 -7.82 -9.63 -8.08
CA ASP A 131 -6.97 -8.54 -8.53
C ASP A 131 -7.47 -7.16 -8.09
N ASN A 132 -8.69 -6.79 -8.51
CA ASN A 132 -9.23 -5.47 -8.24
C ASN A 132 -10.76 -5.42 -8.29
N ILE A 133 -11.29 -4.29 -7.83
CA ILE A 133 -12.68 -3.88 -7.97
C ILE A 133 -12.72 -2.52 -8.68
N ASN A 134 -13.56 -2.39 -9.74
CA ASN A 134 -13.77 -1.09 -10.41
C ASN A 134 -14.80 -0.24 -9.64
N LEU A 135 -14.99 1.02 -10.05
CA LEU A 135 -15.86 1.96 -9.34
C LEU A 135 -17.36 1.64 -9.44
N GLU A 136 -17.77 0.77 -10.37
CA GLU A 136 -19.13 0.24 -10.46
C GLU A 136 -19.34 -1.01 -9.58
N GLY A 137 -18.32 -1.47 -8.86
CA GLY A 137 -18.38 -2.65 -8.00
C GLY A 137 -18.12 -3.99 -8.73
N ASN A 138 -17.66 -3.95 -9.98
CA ASN A 138 -17.31 -5.17 -10.70
C ASN A 138 -15.91 -5.65 -10.33
N ILE A 139 -15.79 -6.92 -9.97
CA ILE A 139 -14.54 -7.53 -9.52
C ILE A 139 -13.83 -8.23 -10.67
N ALA A 140 -12.56 -7.90 -10.88
CA ALA A 140 -11.64 -8.63 -11.73
C ALA A 140 -11.07 -9.83 -10.94
N LYS A 141 -11.53 -11.04 -11.30
CA LYS A 141 -11.32 -12.25 -10.51
C LYS A 141 -10.00 -12.99 -10.76
N GLN A 142 -9.06 -12.37 -11.49
CA GLN A 142 -7.70 -12.91 -11.61
C GLN A 142 -7.06 -12.96 -10.21
N LYS A 143 -6.25 -14.00 -9.98
CA LYS A 143 -5.57 -14.22 -8.71
C LYS A 143 -4.08 -14.28 -8.96
N TYR A 144 -3.35 -13.38 -8.30
CA TYR A 144 -1.90 -13.31 -8.38
C TYR A 144 -1.29 -13.70 -7.03
N THR A 145 -0.25 -14.51 -7.05
CA THR A 145 0.38 -15.05 -5.83
C THR A 145 0.88 -13.95 -4.89
N TYR A 146 1.42 -12.86 -5.43
CA TYR A 146 1.93 -11.74 -4.64
C TYR A 146 0.81 -11.02 -3.86
N ASN A 147 -0.41 -10.92 -4.39
CA ASN A 147 -1.55 -10.33 -3.71
C ASN A 147 -1.89 -11.08 -2.41
N SER A 148 -2.06 -12.39 -2.51
CA SER A 148 -2.35 -13.23 -1.36
C SER A 148 -1.15 -13.33 -0.41
N GLY A 149 0.08 -13.38 -0.94
CA GLY A 149 1.29 -13.38 -0.14
C GLY A 149 1.42 -12.13 0.73
N GLN A 150 1.10 -10.95 0.18
CA GLN A 150 1.12 -9.70 0.96
C GLN A 150 0.01 -9.67 2.02
N MET A 151 -1.18 -10.18 1.72
CA MET A 151 -2.26 -10.26 2.72
C MET A 151 -1.92 -11.24 3.85
N ILE A 152 -1.24 -12.35 3.56
CA ILE A 152 -0.72 -13.25 4.59
C ILE A 152 0.32 -12.53 5.46
N GLN A 153 1.27 -11.83 4.86
CA GLN A 153 2.28 -11.06 5.60
C GLN A 153 1.61 -9.99 6.48
N ALA A 154 0.67 -9.24 5.93
CA ALA A 154 -0.10 -8.22 6.65
C ALA A 154 -0.84 -8.83 7.86
N GLY A 155 -1.53 -9.95 7.66
CA GLY A 155 -2.25 -10.66 8.72
C GLY A 155 -1.33 -11.15 9.84
N VAL A 156 -0.16 -11.70 9.51
CA VAL A 156 0.86 -12.11 10.49
C VAL A 156 1.34 -10.92 11.32
N LEU A 157 1.68 -9.79 10.67
CA LEU A 157 2.15 -8.60 11.37
C LEU A 157 1.07 -8.00 12.28
N LEU A 158 -0.18 -7.95 11.82
CA LEU A 158 -1.32 -7.51 12.63
C LEU A 158 -1.52 -8.41 13.85
N PHE A 159 -1.51 -9.74 13.64
CA PHE A 159 -1.63 -10.70 14.74
C PHE A 159 -0.51 -10.55 15.77
N GLN A 160 0.74 -10.38 15.34
CA GLN A 160 1.88 -10.16 16.24
C GLN A 160 1.72 -8.91 17.09
N ALA A 161 1.12 -7.84 16.54
CA ALA A 161 0.93 -6.58 17.24
C ALA A 161 -0.30 -6.57 18.17
N THR A 162 -1.36 -7.33 17.83
CA THR A 162 -2.66 -7.21 18.51
C THR A 162 -3.09 -8.47 19.26
N GLY A 163 -2.58 -9.63 18.89
CA GLY A 163 -3.08 -10.94 19.34
C GLY A 163 -4.42 -11.34 18.70
N ASP A 164 -4.96 -10.54 17.79
CA ASP A 164 -6.24 -10.78 17.12
C ASP A 164 -6.02 -11.58 15.82
N SER A 165 -6.72 -12.69 15.67
CA SER A 165 -6.60 -13.62 14.52
C SER A 165 -7.73 -13.46 13.49
N THR A 166 -8.57 -12.42 13.61
CA THR A 166 -9.74 -12.19 12.73
C THR A 166 -9.45 -11.46 11.44
#